data_993ce89a1504e77687024743a6aa46c2
#
_entry.id   993ce89a1504e77687024743a6aa46c2
#
_cell.length_a   1.000
_cell.length_b   1.000
_cell.length_c   1.000
_cell.angle_alpha   90.00
_cell.angle_beta   90.00
_cell.angle_gamma   90.00
#
_symmetry.space_group_name_H-M   'P 1'
#
loop_
_entity.id
_entity.type
_entity.pdbx_description
1 polymer ?
#
loop_
_entity_poly.entity_id
_entity_poly.type
_entity_poly.pdbx_seq_one_letter_code
_entity_poly.pdbx_strand_id
1 'polypeptide(L)'
;MKTELTLLEQTLTLHRFPKRNNETLQAWDAGDEYLIQHVEQLALPESSHIVIINDHFGTLSCWFSQKHKVSMMSDSYIAHQATQANLQQNQRPPVQLLTTLDPVPNDASVVLLQLPKSNRHLVWILSQLRKALSPNIPIIAVNKAKEIHTSTLNLFEKHLGPTTTSLAWKKHRLVFSSATVNPANEVNPECGWSIEPYAITLTNLPNVYSGESLDLGSRFILEHLPADPTLEDFIDLGCGNGVLSVRLGQLNPQAKITCVDESFMAIASAQKNLHDNLGKRDIHCIANNCLDGFPAHSSSMIVCNPPFHQQQTITDHIAWQMFCDSKHVLKKGG
;
A
#
# COMPACT_ATOMS: atom_id res chain seq x y z
N MET A 1 -5.50 -25.42 0.43
CA MET A 1 -4.63 -24.23 0.24
C MET A 1 -3.17 -24.65 0.35
N LYS A 2 -2.29 -24.16 -0.53
CA LYS A 2 -0.84 -24.41 -0.42
C LYS A 2 -0.22 -23.32 0.46
N THR A 3 0.36 -23.69 1.58
CA THR A 3 1.03 -22.80 2.54
C THR A 3 2.54 -22.97 2.57
N GLU A 4 3.09 -23.97 1.89
CA GLU A 4 4.51 -24.24 1.82
C GLU A 4 5.06 -23.90 0.44
N LEU A 5 6.02 -22.98 0.40
CA LEU A 5 6.85 -22.65 -0.75
C LEU A 5 8.15 -23.41 -0.64
N THR A 6 8.41 -24.35 -1.54
CA THR A 6 9.69 -25.07 -1.64
C THR A 6 10.40 -24.69 -2.92
N LEU A 7 11.57 -24.08 -2.79
CA LEU A 7 12.46 -23.67 -3.90
C LEU A 7 13.92 -23.91 -3.46
N LEU A 8 14.79 -24.31 -4.40
CA LEU A 8 16.23 -24.40 -4.18
C LEU A 8 16.59 -25.07 -2.83
N GLU A 9 15.91 -26.21 -2.54
CA GLU A 9 16.08 -26.99 -1.31
C GLU A 9 15.68 -26.30 0.00
N GLN A 10 15.07 -25.12 -0.07
CA GLN A 10 14.55 -24.40 1.09
C GLN A 10 13.02 -24.38 1.08
N THR A 11 12.41 -24.53 2.26
CA THR A 11 10.95 -24.45 2.43
C THR A 11 10.60 -23.33 3.39
N LEU A 12 9.58 -22.53 3.00
CA LEU A 12 8.95 -21.51 3.83
C LEU A 12 7.47 -21.82 4.02
N THR A 13 6.96 -21.65 5.24
CA THR A 13 5.53 -21.69 5.54
C THR A 13 4.98 -20.26 5.50
N LEU A 14 4.12 -19.95 4.55
CA LEU A 14 3.64 -18.60 4.30
C LEU A 14 2.12 -18.52 4.33
N HIS A 15 1.61 -17.51 5.01
CA HIS A 15 0.18 -17.23 5.11
C HIS A 15 -0.14 -15.82 4.63
N ARG A 16 -1.33 -15.67 4.06
CA ARG A 16 -1.92 -14.35 3.83
C ARG A 16 -2.32 -13.71 5.16
N PHE A 17 -2.39 -12.40 5.20
CA PHE A 17 -2.86 -11.64 6.36
C PHE A 17 -4.05 -10.76 5.95
N PRO A 18 -5.08 -10.60 6.78
CA PRO A 18 -5.33 -11.37 8.01
C PRO A 18 -5.58 -12.87 7.72
N LYS A 19 -5.23 -13.75 8.67
CA LYS A 19 -5.48 -15.20 8.53
C LYS A 19 -6.99 -15.46 8.50
N ARG A 20 -7.43 -16.30 7.54
CA ARG A 20 -8.83 -16.71 7.39
C ARG A 20 -8.93 -18.22 7.32
N ASN A 21 -9.95 -18.79 7.99
CA ASN A 21 -10.15 -20.25 8.02
C ASN A 21 -10.41 -20.86 6.64
N ASN A 22 -11.06 -20.09 5.75
CA ASN A 22 -11.45 -20.55 4.40
C ASN A 22 -10.57 -19.91 3.31
N GLU A 23 -9.33 -19.52 3.61
CA GLU A 23 -8.43 -18.97 2.61
C GLU A 23 -8.07 -20.02 1.55
N THR A 24 -8.26 -19.69 0.30
CA THR A 24 -7.98 -20.58 -0.85
C THR A 24 -6.74 -20.18 -1.63
N LEU A 25 -6.27 -18.94 -1.45
CA LEU A 25 -5.14 -18.39 -2.18
C LEU A 25 -3.84 -18.51 -1.37
N GLN A 26 -2.77 -18.83 -2.04
CA GLN A 26 -1.42 -18.82 -1.46
C GLN A 26 -0.91 -17.38 -1.24
N ALA A 27 0.09 -17.22 -0.37
CA ALA A 27 0.67 -15.93 -0.01
C ALA A 27 1.75 -15.44 -1.00
N TRP A 28 2.10 -16.21 -2.00
CA TRP A 28 3.07 -15.86 -3.04
C TRP A 28 2.53 -16.19 -4.43
N ASP A 29 3.19 -15.70 -5.45
CA ASP A 29 2.90 -16.08 -6.82
C ASP A 29 4.18 -16.48 -7.58
N ALA A 30 4.05 -16.79 -8.86
CA ALA A 30 5.19 -17.18 -9.69
C ALA A 30 6.16 -16.01 -9.95
N GLY A 31 5.76 -14.77 -9.71
CA GLY A 31 6.65 -13.61 -9.75
C GLY A 31 7.66 -13.63 -8.60
N ASP A 32 7.20 -13.95 -7.38
CA ASP A 32 8.08 -14.14 -6.23
C ASP A 32 9.09 -15.26 -6.47
N GLU A 33 8.61 -16.42 -6.96
CA GLU A 33 9.47 -17.53 -7.29
C GLU A 33 10.51 -17.15 -8.35
N TYR A 34 10.12 -16.36 -9.34
CA TYR A 34 11.02 -15.92 -10.42
C TYR A 34 12.08 -14.95 -9.92
N LEU A 35 11.70 -13.97 -9.08
CA LEU A 35 12.66 -13.06 -8.45
C LEU A 35 13.66 -13.83 -7.58
N ILE A 36 13.19 -14.75 -6.73
CA ILE A 36 14.06 -15.57 -5.90
C ILE A 36 15.09 -16.32 -6.74
N GLN A 37 14.64 -17.05 -7.76
CA GLN A 37 15.54 -17.84 -8.62
C GLN A 37 16.56 -16.94 -9.33
N HIS A 38 16.15 -15.79 -9.82
CA HIS A 38 17.04 -14.87 -10.50
C HIS A 38 18.09 -14.26 -9.56
N VAL A 39 17.68 -13.81 -8.38
CA VAL A 39 18.59 -13.18 -7.40
C VAL A 39 19.58 -14.18 -6.82
N GLU A 40 19.17 -15.42 -6.54
CA GLU A 40 20.10 -16.47 -6.10
C GLU A 40 21.19 -16.77 -7.15
N GLN A 41 20.86 -16.66 -8.47
CA GLN A 41 21.85 -16.79 -9.54
C GLN A 41 22.86 -15.63 -9.62
N LEU A 42 22.53 -14.46 -9.05
CA LEU A 42 23.47 -13.33 -8.98
C LEU A 42 24.59 -13.57 -7.96
N ALA A 43 24.45 -14.57 -7.09
CA ALA A 43 25.43 -14.94 -6.07
C ALA A 43 25.91 -13.73 -5.27
N LEU A 44 24.95 -12.92 -4.76
CA LEU A 44 25.26 -11.73 -3.97
C LEU A 44 26.15 -12.08 -2.77
N PRO A 45 27.13 -11.25 -2.43
CA PRO A 45 27.91 -11.42 -1.20
C PRO A 45 27.01 -11.54 0.03
N GLU A 46 27.42 -12.31 1.03
CA GLU A 46 26.72 -12.36 2.31
C GLU A 46 26.60 -10.96 2.90
N SER A 47 25.52 -10.73 3.63
CA SER A 47 25.19 -9.43 4.23
C SER A 47 24.94 -8.29 3.24
N SER A 48 24.82 -8.56 1.93
CA SER A 48 24.34 -7.56 0.98
C SER A 48 23.02 -6.97 1.44
N HIS A 49 22.79 -5.67 1.17
CA HIS A 49 21.52 -5.03 1.52
C HIS A 49 20.53 -5.16 0.36
N ILE A 50 19.45 -5.91 0.55
CA ILE A 50 18.36 -6.06 -0.42
C ILE A 50 17.19 -5.17 0.01
N VAL A 51 16.83 -4.23 -0.85
CA VAL A 51 15.61 -3.42 -0.66
C VAL A 51 14.49 -4.04 -1.47
N ILE A 52 13.38 -4.38 -0.81
CA ILE A 52 12.22 -5.03 -1.43
C ILE A 52 11.04 -4.08 -1.37
N ILE A 53 10.42 -3.80 -2.51
CA ILE A 53 9.30 -2.87 -2.61
C ILE A 53 8.04 -3.63 -3.01
N ASN A 54 6.97 -3.46 -2.24
CA ASN A 54 5.66 -4.11 -2.41
C ASN A 54 5.67 -5.63 -2.22
N ASP A 55 6.42 -6.15 -1.25
CA ASP A 55 6.34 -7.56 -0.83
C ASP A 55 5.00 -7.81 -0.11
N HIS A 56 4.00 -8.29 -0.83
CA HIS A 56 2.61 -8.31 -0.37
C HIS A 56 2.38 -9.09 0.93
N PHE A 57 3.11 -10.20 1.12
CA PHE A 57 2.99 -11.05 2.31
C PHE A 57 4.34 -11.43 2.92
N GLY A 58 5.41 -10.75 2.55
CA GLY A 58 6.74 -10.99 3.10
C GLY A 58 7.45 -12.23 2.56
N THR A 59 7.06 -12.73 1.40
CA THR A 59 7.69 -13.92 0.79
C THR A 59 9.17 -13.67 0.50
N LEU A 60 9.48 -12.58 -0.18
CA LEU A 60 10.85 -12.20 -0.53
C LEU A 60 11.64 -11.82 0.72
N SER A 61 11.01 -11.11 1.66
CA SER A 61 11.59 -10.74 2.94
C SER A 61 11.99 -11.97 3.75
N CYS A 62 11.10 -12.97 3.86
CA CYS A 62 11.40 -14.24 4.55
C CYS A 62 12.51 -15.02 3.85
N TRP A 63 12.55 -15.00 2.53
CA TRP A 63 13.57 -15.72 1.78
C TRP A 63 14.96 -15.16 2.02
N PHE A 64 15.11 -13.84 1.81
CA PHE A 64 16.43 -13.21 1.79
C PHE A 64 16.97 -12.82 3.16
N SER A 65 16.13 -12.63 4.17
CA SER A 65 16.56 -12.17 5.51
C SER A 65 17.48 -13.15 6.24
N GLN A 66 17.55 -14.41 5.82
CA GLN A 66 18.45 -15.38 6.44
C GLN A 66 19.93 -15.10 6.15
N LYS A 67 20.24 -14.58 4.95
CA LYS A 67 21.62 -14.38 4.48
C LYS A 67 21.97 -12.90 4.26
N HIS A 68 20.97 -12.05 4.16
CA HIS A 68 21.12 -10.67 3.74
C HIS A 68 20.42 -9.69 4.69
N LYS A 69 20.92 -8.46 4.75
CA LYS A 69 20.19 -7.34 5.33
C LYS A 69 19.00 -7.03 4.42
N VAL A 70 17.80 -6.92 4.96
CA VAL A 70 16.59 -6.66 4.18
C VAL A 70 15.88 -5.43 4.72
N SER A 71 15.52 -4.51 3.82
CA SER A 71 14.54 -3.45 4.05
C SER A 71 13.34 -3.66 3.13
N MET A 72 12.15 -3.80 3.71
CA MET A 72 10.90 -3.98 3.00
C MET A 72 10.13 -2.67 3.03
N MET A 73 9.82 -2.11 1.85
CA MET A 73 9.03 -0.88 1.70
C MET A 73 7.66 -1.18 1.11
N SER A 74 6.61 -0.68 1.73
CA SER A 74 5.25 -0.83 1.22
C SER A 74 4.35 0.32 1.64
N ASP A 75 3.35 0.62 0.80
CA ASP A 75 2.25 1.52 1.16
C ASP A 75 1.17 0.82 1.99
N SER A 76 1.26 -0.48 2.19
CA SER A 76 0.25 -1.30 2.87
C SER A 76 0.66 -1.66 4.28
N TYR A 77 -0.14 -1.22 5.27
CA TYR A 77 -0.04 -1.67 6.66
C TYR A 77 -0.23 -3.20 6.77
N ILE A 78 -1.16 -3.74 5.99
CA ILE A 78 -1.43 -5.19 5.93
C ILE A 78 -0.21 -5.95 5.46
N ALA A 79 0.52 -5.45 4.47
CA ALA A 79 1.77 -6.07 4.00
C ALA A 79 2.86 -6.06 5.08
N HIS A 80 2.96 -5.01 5.88
CA HIS A 80 3.87 -4.96 7.03
C HIS A 80 3.52 -6.03 8.06
N GLN A 81 2.24 -6.14 8.44
CA GLN A 81 1.76 -7.15 9.39
C GLN A 81 1.97 -8.57 8.87
N ALA A 82 1.68 -8.81 7.59
CA ALA A 82 1.92 -10.09 6.93
C ALA A 82 3.39 -10.48 6.96
N THR A 83 4.27 -9.54 6.64
CA THR A 83 5.73 -9.75 6.65
C THR A 83 6.22 -10.12 8.04
N GLN A 84 5.83 -9.39 9.08
CA GLN A 84 6.19 -9.70 10.47
C GLN A 84 5.71 -11.09 10.90
N ALA A 85 4.44 -11.41 10.62
CA ALA A 85 3.86 -12.70 10.97
C ALA A 85 4.57 -13.88 10.28
N ASN A 86 4.90 -13.74 8.99
CA ASN A 86 5.58 -14.78 8.22
C ASN A 86 7.06 -14.91 8.60
N LEU A 87 7.76 -13.82 8.91
CA LEU A 87 9.11 -13.87 9.47
C LEU A 87 9.13 -14.66 10.79
N GLN A 88 8.21 -14.35 11.71
CA GLN A 88 8.07 -15.06 12.98
C GLN A 88 7.76 -16.54 12.77
N GLN A 89 6.80 -16.86 11.87
CA GLN A 89 6.40 -18.23 11.55
C GLN A 89 7.59 -19.08 11.04
N ASN A 90 8.50 -18.48 10.29
CA ASN A 90 9.66 -19.14 9.71
C ASN A 90 10.95 -18.96 10.54
N GLN A 91 10.87 -18.39 11.73
CA GLN A 91 12.02 -18.09 12.60
C GLN A 91 13.13 -17.33 11.86
N ARG A 92 12.73 -16.35 11.04
CA ARG A 92 13.64 -15.50 10.27
C ARG A 92 14.04 -14.27 11.07
N PRO A 93 15.24 -13.72 10.82
CA PRO A 93 15.64 -12.44 11.39
C PRO A 93 14.62 -11.35 11.05
N PRO A 94 14.42 -10.35 11.93
CA PRO A 94 13.56 -9.20 11.61
C PRO A 94 14.16 -8.41 10.46
N VAL A 95 13.28 -7.81 9.64
CA VAL A 95 13.65 -6.89 8.57
C VAL A 95 13.24 -5.47 8.94
N GLN A 96 13.89 -4.48 8.32
CA GLN A 96 13.46 -3.10 8.44
C GLN A 96 12.17 -2.89 7.62
N LEU A 97 11.08 -2.52 8.29
CA LEU A 97 9.84 -2.16 7.63
C LEU A 97 9.77 -0.65 7.42
N LEU A 98 9.60 -0.24 6.18
CA LEU A 98 9.50 1.16 5.75
C LEU A 98 8.19 1.39 5.00
N THR A 99 7.60 2.55 5.16
CA THR A 99 6.51 3.01 4.30
C THR A 99 7.07 3.56 2.99
N THR A 100 6.24 3.72 1.97
CA THR A 100 6.66 4.38 0.73
C THR A 100 6.93 5.88 0.90
N LEU A 101 6.64 6.45 2.06
CA LEU A 101 6.95 7.84 2.42
C LEU A 101 8.31 7.99 3.11
N ASP A 102 8.90 6.88 3.58
CA ASP A 102 10.22 6.88 4.17
C ASP A 102 11.32 6.98 3.10
N PRO A 103 12.50 7.48 3.44
CA PRO A 103 13.63 7.50 2.52
C PRO A 103 14.04 6.08 2.09
N VAL A 104 14.30 5.90 0.81
CA VAL A 104 14.90 4.66 0.30
C VAL A 104 16.31 4.50 0.86
N PRO A 105 16.70 3.34 1.41
CA PRO A 105 18.06 3.07 1.82
C PRO A 105 19.06 3.25 0.66
N ASN A 106 20.07 4.08 0.86
CA ASN A 106 21.05 4.42 -0.18
C ASN A 106 22.24 3.42 -0.27
N ASP A 107 22.31 2.49 0.69
CA ASP A 107 23.31 1.41 0.77
C ASP A 107 22.83 0.08 0.16
N ALA A 108 21.75 0.11 -0.62
CA ALA A 108 21.21 -1.07 -1.29
C ALA A 108 22.24 -1.67 -2.27
N SER A 109 22.36 -3.00 -2.23
CA SER A 109 23.12 -3.78 -3.23
C SER A 109 22.25 -4.15 -4.44
N VAL A 110 20.96 -4.33 -4.22
CA VAL A 110 19.94 -4.60 -5.25
C VAL A 110 18.57 -4.15 -4.74
N VAL A 111 17.70 -3.73 -5.66
CA VAL A 111 16.30 -3.45 -5.37
C VAL A 111 15.41 -4.43 -6.10
N LEU A 112 14.48 -5.04 -5.38
CA LEU A 112 13.43 -5.91 -5.91
C LEU A 112 12.10 -5.16 -5.83
N LEU A 113 11.36 -5.13 -6.94
CA LEU A 113 10.12 -4.34 -7.03
C LEU A 113 8.99 -5.21 -7.60
N GLN A 114 7.96 -5.45 -6.81
CA GLN A 114 6.68 -5.90 -7.38
C GLN A 114 5.94 -4.68 -7.94
N LEU A 115 5.65 -4.70 -9.26
CA LEU A 115 5.09 -3.53 -9.93
C LEU A 115 3.70 -3.18 -9.35
N PRO A 116 3.48 -1.93 -8.95
CA PRO A 116 2.16 -1.48 -8.51
C PRO A 116 1.20 -1.38 -9.69
N LYS A 117 -0.10 -1.43 -9.44
CA LYS A 117 -1.15 -1.26 -10.44
C LYS A 117 -1.22 0.18 -10.96
N SER A 118 -0.96 1.15 -10.10
CA SER A 118 -1.04 2.57 -10.41
C SER A 118 0.25 3.06 -11.07
N ASN A 119 0.16 3.63 -12.26
CA ASN A 119 1.29 4.29 -12.92
C ASN A 119 1.81 5.49 -12.12
N ARG A 120 0.94 6.23 -11.43
CA ARG A 120 1.34 7.34 -10.55
C ARG A 120 2.22 6.83 -9.41
N HIS A 121 1.81 5.72 -8.77
CA HIS A 121 2.61 5.10 -7.72
C HIS A 121 3.93 4.54 -8.26
N LEU A 122 3.93 3.95 -9.45
CA LEU A 122 5.17 3.51 -10.11
C LEU A 122 6.12 4.69 -10.33
N VAL A 123 5.65 5.80 -10.89
CA VAL A 123 6.46 7.02 -11.10
C VAL A 123 7.04 7.55 -9.80
N TRP A 124 6.25 7.54 -8.71
CA TRP A 124 6.74 7.90 -7.38
C TRP A 124 7.90 7.01 -6.97
N ILE A 125 7.71 5.69 -6.98
CA ILE A 125 8.74 4.71 -6.59
C ILE A 125 10.01 4.92 -7.42
N LEU A 126 9.90 4.97 -8.76
CA LEU A 126 11.06 5.16 -9.64
C LEU A 126 11.79 6.48 -9.36
N SER A 127 11.07 7.54 -9.04
CA SER A 127 11.64 8.84 -8.69
C SER A 127 12.40 8.78 -7.37
N GLN A 128 11.87 8.08 -6.34
CA GLN A 128 12.56 7.89 -5.06
C GLN A 128 13.82 7.04 -5.21
N LEU A 129 13.74 5.94 -5.97
CA LEU A 129 14.88 5.08 -6.26
C LEU A 129 16.00 5.86 -6.96
N ARG A 130 15.66 6.65 -7.97
CA ARG A 130 16.64 7.49 -8.68
C ARG A 130 17.35 8.50 -7.78
N LYS A 131 16.61 9.12 -6.84
CA LYS A 131 17.17 10.10 -5.90
C LYS A 131 18.13 9.47 -4.89
N ALA A 132 17.87 8.24 -4.48
CA ALA A 132 18.57 7.59 -3.39
C ALA A 132 19.74 6.71 -3.82
N LEU A 133 19.66 6.09 -5.00
CA LEU A 133 20.58 5.03 -5.39
C LEU A 133 21.73 5.51 -6.28
N SER A 134 22.89 4.87 -6.11
CA SER A 134 24.01 5.00 -7.04
C SER A 134 23.66 4.39 -8.41
N PRO A 135 24.23 4.92 -9.54
CA PRO A 135 23.85 4.53 -10.89
C PRO A 135 23.98 3.04 -11.23
N ASN A 136 24.84 2.31 -10.54
CA ASN A 136 25.14 0.91 -10.83
C ASN A 136 24.29 -0.11 -10.04
N ILE A 137 23.41 0.38 -9.17
CA ILE A 137 22.58 -0.53 -8.37
C ILE A 137 21.50 -1.14 -9.26
N PRO A 138 21.44 -2.49 -9.39
CA PRO A 138 20.43 -3.15 -10.19
C PRO A 138 19.05 -3.00 -9.54
N ILE A 139 18.06 -2.70 -10.37
CA ILE A 139 16.64 -2.66 -9.99
C ILE A 139 15.94 -3.72 -10.84
N ILE A 140 15.37 -4.72 -10.16
CA ILE A 140 14.71 -5.86 -10.78
C ILE A 140 13.24 -5.83 -10.39
N ALA A 141 12.40 -5.52 -11.36
CA ALA A 141 10.96 -5.51 -11.14
C ALA A 141 10.30 -6.76 -11.71
N VAL A 142 9.12 -7.12 -11.22
CA VAL A 142 8.34 -8.27 -11.68
C VAL A 142 6.85 -7.95 -11.77
N ASN A 143 6.19 -8.53 -12.76
CA ASN A 143 4.73 -8.64 -12.83
C ASN A 143 4.34 -9.75 -13.81
N LYS A 144 3.03 -10.03 -13.88
CA LYS A 144 2.47 -10.87 -14.97
C LYS A 144 2.85 -10.28 -16.32
N ALA A 145 3.31 -11.12 -17.24
CA ALA A 145 3.80 -10.66 -18.56
C ALA A 145 2.75 -9.81 -19.33
N LYS A 146 1.46 -10.13 -19.15
CA LYS A 146 0.35 -9.40 -19.77
C LYS A 146 0.12 -7.99 -19.17
N GLU A 147 0.63 -7.73 -17.97
CA GLU A 147 0.52 -6.43 -17.28
C GLU A 147 1.74 -5.52 -17.53
N ILE A 148 2.79 -6.06 -18.17
CA ILE A 148 3.98 -5.28 -18.54
C ILE A 148 3.79 -4.75 -19.95
N HIS A 149 3.28 -3.54 -20.05
CA HIS A 149 3.04 -2.85 -21.33
C HIS A 149 4.24 -2.00 -21.74
N THR A 150 4.32 -1.62 -23.01
CA THR A 150 5.33 -0.67 -23.51
C THR A 150 5.31 0.64 -22.71
N SER A 151 4.12 1.11 -22.33
CA SER A 151 3.98 2.31 -21.48
C SER A 151 4.67 2.16 -20.11
N THR A 152 4.61 0.96 -19.51
CA THR A 152 5.32 0.68 -18.23
C THR A 152 6.84 0.75 -18.44
N LEU A 153 7.37 0.14 -19.51
CA LEU A 153 8.80 0.19 -19.82
C LEU A 153 9.27 1.64 -20.09
N ASN A 154 8.47 2.41 -20.80
CA ASN A 154 8.75 3.82 -21.06
C ASN A 154 8.83 4.66 -19.75
N LEU A 155 8.05 4.30 -18.71
CA LEU A 155 8.19 4.96 -17.40
C LEU A 155 9.53 4.64 -16.75
N PHE A 156 10.01 3.39 -16.83
CA PHE A 156 11.35 3.04 -16.34
C PHE A 156 12.44 3.80 -17.11
N GLU A 157 12.40 3.80 -18.43
CA GLU A 157 13.38 4.51 -19.26
C GLU A 157 13.39 6.02 -18.97
N LYS A 158 12.22 6.61 -18.78
CA LYS A 158 12.07 8.04 -18.49
C LYS A 158 12.56 8.43 -17.10
N HIS A 159 12.32 7.59 -16.09
CA HIS A 159 12.51 7.95 -14.69
C HIS A 159 13.71 7.27 -14.01
N LEU A 160 14.24 6.18 -14.58
CA LEU A 160 15.41 5.49 -14.07
C LEU A 160 16.55 5.43 -15.09
N GLY A 161 16.37 4.73 -16.20
CA GLY A 161 17.42 4.50 -17.18
C GLY A 161 17.10 3.39 -18.16
N PRO A 162 18.09 2.95 -18.96
CA PRO A 162 17.92 1.88 -19.94
C PRO A 162 17.24 0.67 -19.31
N THR A 163 16.25 0.13 -20.03
CA THR A 163 15.37 -0.92 -19.50
C THR A 163 15.30 -2.10 -20.44
N THR A 164 15.46 -3.29 -19.91
CA THR A 164 15.33 -4.55 -20.62
C THR A 164 14.38 -5.50 -19.89
N THR A 165 13.98 -6.58 -20.56
CA THR A 165 13.09 -7.58 -19.95
C THR A 165 13.61 -8.99 -20.16
N SER A 166 13.28 -9.89 -19.21
CA SER A 166 13.52 -11.32 -19.37
C SER A 166 12.55 -11.97 -20.35
N LEU A 167 12.77 -13.22 -20.68
CA LEU A 167 11.72 -14.09 -21.22
C LEU A 167 10.64 -14.33 -20.15
N ALA A 168 9.44 -14.66 -20.59
CA ALA A 168 8.37 -14.99 -19.65
C ALA A 168 8.60 -16.38 -19.01
N TRP A 169 8.43 -16.47 -17.69
CA TRP A 169 8.44 -17.71 -16.93
C TRP A 169 7.17 -17.82 -16.10
N LYS A 170 6.46 -18.92 -16.20
CA LYS A 170 5.14 -19.12 -15.53
C LYS A 170 4.21 -17.91 -15.66
N LYS A 171 4.14 -17.30 -16.86
CA LYS A 171 3.35 -16.10 -17.18
C LYS A 171 3.80 -14.80 -16.48
N HIS A 172 4.96 -14.77 -15.81
CA HIS A 172 5.60 -13.58 -15.26
C HIS A 172 6.84 -13.21 -16.04
N ARG A 173 7.24 -11.94 -15.96
CA ARG A 173 8.42 -11.40 -16.63
C ARG A 173 9.14 -10.45 -15.66
N LEU A 174 10.47 -10.47 -15.71
CA LEU A 174 11.30 -9.51 -15.01
C LEU A 174 11.57 -8.30 -15.90
N VAL A 175 11.71 -7.15 -15.26
CA VAL A 175 12.15 -5.88 -15.87
C VAL A 175 13.44 -5.46 -15.16
N PHE A 176 14.48 -5.17 -15.92
CA PHE A 176 15.79 -4.80 -15.43
C PHE A 176 16.09 -3.34 -15.78
N SER A 177 16.51 -2.57 -14.80
CA SER A 177 16.92 -1.18 -14.97
C SER A 177 17.96 -0.78 -13.90
N SER A 178 18.47 0.44 -14.00
CA SER A 178 19.33 1.06 -12.99
C SER A 178 19.17 2.58 -13.03
N ALA A 179 19.50 3.28 -11.93
CA ALA A 179 19.28 4.72 -11.78
C ALA A 179 20.36 5.55 -12.51
N THR A 180 20.32 5.62 -13.85
CA THR A 180 21.32 6.31 -14.68
C THR A 180 20.83 7.60 -15.32
N VAL A 181 19.51 7.84 -15.39
CA VAL A 181 18.95 9.05 -15.99
C VAL A 181 19.13 10.23 -15.04
N ASN A 182 19.78 11.28 -15.52
CA ASN A 182 19.86 12.53 -14.77
C ASN A 182 18.48 13.22 -14.79
N PRO A 183 17.90 13.60 -13.62
CA PRO A 183 16.58 14.19 -13.58
C PRO A 183 16.58 15.59 -14.17
N ALA A 184 16.11 15.73 -15.41
CA ALA A 184 15.93 17.05 -16.00
C ALA A 184 14.79 17.83 -15.33
N ASN A 185 13.76 17.14 -14.80
CA ASN A 185 12.64 17.73 -14.09
C ASN A 185 12.18 16.81 -12.95
N GLU A 186 11.92 17.37 -11.77
CA GLU A 186 11.21 16.65 -10.71
C GLU A 186 9.77 16.40 -11.16
N VAL A 187 9.34 15.15 -11.09
CA VAL A 187 7.93 14.80 -11.29
C VAL A 187 7.24 14.85 -9.94
N ASN A 188 6.29 15.76 -9.78
CA ASN A 188 5.36 15.69 -8.65
C ASN A 188 4.18 14.78 -9.04
N PRO A 189 4.12 13.54 -8.57
CA PRO A 189 3.01 12.63 -8.86
C PRO A 189 1.77 12.91 -8.00
N GLU A 190 1.81 13.88 -7.09
CA GLU A 190 0.63 14.34 -6.38
C GLU A 190 -0.36 14.97 -7.35
N CYS A 191 -1.64 14.80 -7.08
CA CYS A 191 -2.69 15.50 -7.80
C CYS A 191 -3.71 16.11 -6.84
N GLY A 192 -4.30 17.22 -7.26
CA GLY A 192 -5.32 17.93 -6.50
C GLY A 192 -6.56 18.18 -7.33
N TRP A 193 -7.71 18.21 -6.67
CA TRP A 193 -9.00 18.57 -7.25
C TRP A 193 -9.93 19.15 -6.18
N SER A 194 -10.99 19.84 -6.61
CA SER A 194 -11.92 20.53 -5.73
C SER A 194 -13.36 20.09 -5.94
N ILE A 195 -14.17 20.21 -4.90
CA ILE A 195 -15.61 20.02 -4.94
C ILE A 195 -16.25 21.36 -4.57
N GLU A 196 -16.52 22.18 -5.60
CA GLU A 196 -17.02 23.55 -5.46
C GLU A 196 -18.26 23.69 -4.56
N PRO A 197 -19.32 22.82 -4.67
CA PRO A 197 -20.49 22.94 -3.82
C PRO A 197 -20.24 22.87 -2.33
N TYR A 198 -19.11 22.25 -1.94
CA TYR A 198 -18.74 22.07 -0.51
C TYR A 198 -17.52 22.87 -0.08
N ALA A 199 -16.93 23.64 -1.01
CA ALA A 199 -15.67 24.35 -0.78
C ALA A 199 -14.57 23.44 -0.23
N ILE A 200 -14.44 22.23 -0.79
CA ILE A 200 -13.42 21.24 -0.41
C ILE A 200 -12.34 21.22 -1.48
N THR A 201 -11.09 21.35 -1.08
CA THR A 201 -9.92 21.14 -1.95
C THR A 201 -9.07 20.02 -1.39
N LEU A 202 -8.72 19.04 -2.23
CA LEU A 202 -7.98 17.86 -1.86
C LEU A 202 -6.64 17.80 -2.61
N THR A 203 -5.62 17.31 -1.91
CA THR A 203 -4.33 16.91 -2.49
C THR A 203 -4.11 15.43 -2.20
N ASN A 204 -3.74 14.66 -3.23
CA ASN A 204 -3.67 13.21 -3.13
C ASN A 204 -2.29 12.70 -3.50
N LEU A 205 -1.71 11.89 -2.63
CA LEU A 205 -0.51 11.13 -2.91
C LEU A 205 -0.77 10.04 -3.97
N PRO A 206 0.27 9.51 -4.61
CA PRO A 206 0.11 8.72 -5.85
C PRO A 206 -0.72 7.44 -5.75
N ASN A 207 -0.69 6.76 -4.60
CA ASN A 207 -1.40 5.48 -4.44
C ASN A 207 -2.79 5.61 -3.83
N VAL A 208 -3.28 6.82 -3.63
CA VAL A 208 -4.61 7.05 -3.05
C VAL A 208 -5.70 6.72 -4.06
N TYR A 209 -6.68 5.91 -3.63
CA TYR A 209 -7.86 5.59 -4.43
C TYR A 209 -8.61 6.86 -4.82
N SER A 210 -9.12 6.92 -6.06
CA SER A 210 -9.80 8.11 -6.60
C SER A 210 -9.03 9.42 -6.40
N GLY A 211 -7.70 9.36 -6.48
CA GLY A 211 -6.84 10.52 -6.29
C GLY A 211 -6.99 11.61 -7.35
N GLU A 212 -7.58 11.32 -8.51
CA GLU A 212 -7.74 12.26 -9.65
C GLU A 212 -9.16 12.83 -9.79
N SER A 213 -10.16 12.19 -9.17
CA SER A 213 -11.55 12.62 -9.23
C SER A 213 -12.38 11.93 -8.16
N LEU A 214 -13.52 12.52 -7.82
CA LEU A 214 -14.49 11.96 -6.89
C LEU A 214 -15.15 10.72 -7.47
N ASP A 215 -15.12 9.61 -6.74
CA ASP A 215 -15.82 8.39 -7.11
C ASP A 215 -17.35 8.49 -6.88
N LEU A 216 -18.10 7.65 -7.56
CA LEU A 216 -19.56 7.68 -7.53
C LEU A 216 -20.14 7.37 -6.15
N GLY A 217 -19.53 6.44 -5.41
CA GLY A 217 -19.96 6.07 -4.05
C GLY A 217 -19.79 7.22 -3.08
N SER A 218 -18.61 7.82 -3.04
CA SER A 218 -18.36 9.00 -2.21
C SER A 218 -19.25 10.18 -2.59
N ARG A 219 -19.53 10.41 -3.88
CA ARG A 219 -20.45 11.46 -4.31
C ARG A 219 -21.83 11.29 -3.69
N PHE A 220 -22.37 10.07 -3.76
CA PHE A 220 -23.68 9.78 -3.18
C PHE A 220 -23.69 9.95 -1.65
N ILE A 221 -22.66 9.44 -0.97
CA ILE A 221 -22.56 9.56 0.49
C ILE A 221 -22.47 11.03 0.92
N LEU A 222 -21.66 11.87 0.24
CA LEU A 222 -21.50 13.30 0.55
C LEU A 222 -22.83 14.07 0.61
N GLU A 223 -23.80 13.70 -0.25
CA GLU A 223 -25.12 14.33 -0.30
C GLU A 223 -26.02 13.89 0.88
N HIS A 224 -25.69 12.80 1.56
CA HIS A 224 -26.52 12.19 2.59
C HIS A 224 -25.86 12.19 4.00
N LEU A 225 -24.70 12.83 4.15
CA LEU A 225 -24.05 12.93 5.45
C LEU A 225 -24.88 13.77 6.42
N PRO A 226 -25.05 13.32 7.68
CA PRO A 226 -25.87 14.04 8.66
C PRO A 226 -25.16 15.26 9.25
N ALA A 227 -25.94 16.27 9.56
CA ALA A 227 -25.57 17.38 10.43
C ALA A 227 -26.27 17.16 11.78
N ASP A 228 -25.51 16.73 12.77
CA ASP A 228 -26.01 16.46 14.12
C ASP A 228 -25.13 17.19 15.15
N PRO A 229 -25.62 18.27 15.75
CA PRO A 229 -24.84 19.06 16.71
C PRO A 229 -24.50 18.29 18.00
N THR A 230 -25.11 17.12 18.22
CA THR A 230 -24.84 16.25 19.37
C THR A 230 -23.80 15.17 19.08
N LEU A 231 -23.32 15.07 17.85
CA LEU A 231 -22.33 14.09 17.44
C LEU A 231 -20.99 14.37 18.12
N GLU A 232 -20.57 13.48 19.02
CA GLU A 232 -19.33 13.62 19.79
C GLU A 232 -18.09 13.21 18.98
N ASP A 233 -18.20 12.12 18.23
CA ASP A 233 -17.11 11.52 17.47
C ASP A 233 -17.62 10.71 16.29
N PHE A 234 -16.74 10.54 15.29
CA PHE A 234 -16.98 9.61 14.20
C PHE A 234 -15.70 8.98 13.67
N ILE A 235 -15.84 7.82 13.04
CA ILE A 235 -14.78 7.11 12.33
C ILE A 235 -15.11 7.08 10.83
N ASP A 236 -14.15 7.45 9.99
CA ASP A 236 -14.16 7.21 8.54
C ASP A 236 -13.31 5.97 8.27
N LEU A 237 -13.98 4.86 7.99
CA LEU A 237 -13.36 3.56 7.80
C LEU A 237 -13.13 3.27 6.31
N GLY A 238 -11.87 3.11 5.92
CA GLY A 238 -11.43 3.13 4.53
C GLY A 238 -11.46 4.55 3.98
N CYS A 239 -10.84 5.48 4.72
CA CYS A 239 -11.01 6.91 4.51
C CYS A 239 -10.42 7.44 3.18
N GLY A 240 -9.51 6.71 2.55
CA GLY A 240 -8.83 7.16 1.35
C GLY A 240 -8.18 8.54 1.55
N ASN A 241 -8.57 9.52 0.74
CA ASN A 241 -8.08 10.90 0.86
C ASN A 241 -8.80 11.74 1.93
N GLY A 242 -9.73 11.16 2.69
CA GLY A 242 -10.46 11.83 3.74
C GLY A 242 -11.61 12.72 3.28
N VAL A 243 -12.08 12.62 2.04
CA VAL A 243 -13.14 13.50 1.50
C VAL A 243 -14.43 13.43 2.31
N LEU A 244 -14.85 12.23 2.75
CA LEU A 244 -16.04 12.06 3.58
C LEU A 244 -15.83 12.68 4.97
N SER A 245 -14.66 12.47 5.55
CA SER A 245 -14.28 13.08 6.83
C SER A 245 -14.24 14.59 6.79
N VAL A 246 -13.72 15.20 5.71
CA VAL A 246 -13.73 16.66 5.54
C VAL A 246 -15.17 17.17 5.55
N ARG A 247 -16.05 16.56 4.75
CA ARG A 247 -17.45 17.02 4.66
C ARG A 247 -18.21 16.78 5.96
N LEU A 248 -18.09 15.60 6.57
CA LEU A 248 -18.74 15.30 7.84
C LEU A 248 -18.23 16.22 8.96
N GLY A 249 -16.93 16.53 8.95
CA GLY A 249 -16.34 17.48 9.88
C GLY A 249 -16.81 18.93 9.67
N GLN A 250 -17.08 19.37 8.42
CA GLN A 250 -17.72 20.67 8.16
C GLN A 250 -19.13 20.74 8.74
N LEU A 251 -19.92 19.66 8.59
CA LEU A 251 -21.29 19.56 9.08
C LEU A 251 -21.35 19.45 10.63
N ASN A 252 -20.31 18.88 11.27
CA ASN A 252 -20.25 18.60 12.69
C ASN A 252 -18.96 19.17 13.32
N PRO A 253 -18.90 20.50 13.51
CA PRO A 253 -17.63 21.18 13.85
C PRO A 253 -17.06 20.82 15.23
N GLN A 254 -17.82 20.23 16.13
CA GLN A 254 -17.36 19.81 17.47
C GLN A 254 -16.94 18.34 17.54
N ALA A 255 -17.31 17.53 16.55
CA ALA A 255 -17.04 16.11 16.57
C ALA A 255 -15.53 15.82 16.45
N LYS A 256 -15.04 14.85 17.22
CA LYS A 256 -13.72 14.25 17.07
C LYS A 256 -13.70 13.39 15.81
N ILE A 257 -12.62 13.45 15.04
CA ILE A 257 -12.48 12.76 13.75
C ILE A 257 -11.42 11.67 13.86
N THR A 258 -11.78 10.45 13.48
CA THR A 258 -10.83 9.36 13.33
C THR A 258 -10.91 8.82 11.90
N CYS A 259 -9.80 8.85 11.17
CA CYS A 259 -9.66 8.29 9.84
C CYS A 259 -8.85 7.00 9.92
N VAL A 260 -9.33 5.94 9.29
CA VAL A 260 -8.67 4.64 9.27
C VAL A 260 -8.56 4.13 7.84
N ASP A 261 -7.36 3.76 7.43
CA ASP A 261 -7.09 3.13 6.13
C ASP A 261 -5.90 2.17 6.25
N GLU A 262 -5.74 1.24 5.33
CA GLU A 262 -4.58 0.37 5.30
C GLU A 262 -3.39 0.97 4.53
N SER A 263 -3.63 1.98 3.69
CA SER A 263 -2.63 2.69 2.90
C SER A 263 -2.03 3.85 3.70
N PHE A 264 -0.70 3.85 3.85
CA PHE A 264 0.02 4.96 4.49
C PHE A 264 -0.11 6.26 3.68
N MET A 265 -0.15 6.21 2.35
CA MET A 265 -0.40 7.37 1.50
C MET A 265 -1.81 7.92 1.66
N ALA A 266 -2.80 7.04 1.83
CA ALA A 266 -4.18 7.46 2.12
C ALA A 266 -4.24 8.22 3.45
N ILE A 267 -3.65 7.67 4.50
CA ILE A 267 -3.59 8.30 5.83
C ILE A 267 -2.87 9.65 5.79
N ALA A 268 -1.73 9.75 5.11
CA ALA A 268 -1.01 11.01 4.97
C ALA A 268 -1.82 12.06 4.17
N SER A 269 -2.50 11.62 3.10
CA SER A 269 -3.37 12.50 2.32
C SER A 269 -4.59 12.96 3.11
N ALA A 270 -5.26 12.05 3.84
CA ALA A 270 -6.40 12.39 4.69
C ALA A 270 -6.00 13.39 5.78
N GLN A 271 -4.88 13.17 6.46
CA GLN A 271 -4.38 14.08 7.49
C GLN A 271 -4.13 15.49 6.94
N LYS A 272 -3.45 15.59 5.78
CA LYS A 272 -3.22 16.88 5.11
C LYS A 272 -4.53 17.54 4.72
N ASN A 273 -5.42 16.82 4.06
CA ASN A 273 -6.69 17.35 3.55
C ASN A 273 -7.61 17.81 4.69
N LEU A 274 -7.68 17.09 5.79
CA LEU A 274 -8.44 17.48 6.98
C LEU A 274 -7.87 18.76 7.59
N HIS A 275 -6.54 18.85 7.74
CA HIS A 275 -5.90 20.04 8.27
C HIS A 275 -6.15 21.27 7.37
N ASP A 276 -5.99 21.11 6.04
CA ASP A 276 -6.13 22.21 5.08
C ASP A 276 -7.57 22.73 4.98
N ASN A 277 -8.58 21.86 5.11
CA ASN A 277 -10.00 22.23 4.99
C ASN A 277 -10.68 22.58 6.31
N LEU A 278 -10.24 22.02 7.45
CA LEU A 278 -10.91 22.15 8.75
C LEU A 278 -10.08 22.91 9.80
N GLY A 279 -8.79 23.18 9.52
CA GLY A 279 -7.88 23.81 10.49
C GLY A 279 -7.54 22.90 11.67
N LYS A 280 -7.28 23.53 12.83
CA LYS A 280 -6.94 22.78 14.06
C LYS A 280 -8.19 22.14 14.65
N ARG A 281 -8.22 20.82 14.66
CA ARG A 281 -9.28 19.99 15.23
C ARG A 281 -8.70 18.75 15.90
N ASP A 282 -9.50 18.04 16.70
CA ASP A 282 -9.14 16.73 17.23
C ASP A 282 -9.28 15.68 16.12
N ILE A 283 -8.18 15.41 15.43
CA ILE A 283 -8.10 14.54 14.26
C ILE A 283 -7.05 13.45 14.50
N HIS A 284 -7.45 12.21 14.32
CA HIS A 284 -6.57 11.04 14.38
C HIS A 284 -6.63 10.28 13.06
N CYS A 285 -5.49 10.11 12.41
CA CYS A 285 -5.35 9.34 11.17
C CYS A 285 -4.46 8.12 11.45
N ILE A 286 -4.98 6.92 11.25
CA ILE A 286 -4.38 5.66 11.72
C ILE A 286 -4.32 4.66 10.57
N ALA A 287 -3.13 4.17 10.24
CA ALA A 287 -2.97 3.02 9.36
C ALA A 287 -3.29 1.74 10.12
N ASN A 288 -4.27 0.95 9.67
CA ASN A 288 -4.73 -0.24 10.37
C ASN A 288 -5.42 -1.25 9.44
N ASN A 289 -5.55 -2.49 9.90
CA ASN A 289 -6.43 -3.48 9.29
C ASN A 289 -7.86 -3.27 9.81
N CYS A 290 -8.69 -2.58 9.06
CA CYS A 290 -10.03 -2.16 9.49
C CYS A 290 -9.99 -1.55 10.92
N LEU A 291 -10.81 -2.02 11.85
CA LEU A 291 -10.84 -1.51 13.23
C LEU A 291 -10.19 -2.47 14.24
N ASP A 292 -9.21 -3.26 13.82
CA ASP A 292 -8.46 -4.14 14.72
C ASP A 292 -7.93 -3.36 15.93
N GLY A 293 -8.22 -3.85 17.14
CA GLY A 293 -7.75 -3.24 18.39
C GLY A 293 -8.57 -2.04 18.88
N PHE A 294 -9.58 -1.59 18.15
CA PHE A 294 -10.48 -0.54 18.63
C PHE A 294 -11.38 -1.08 19.75
N PRO A 295 -11.63 -0.26 20.82
CA PRO A 295 -12.50 -0.69 21.91
C PRO A 295 -13.94 -0.89 21.44
N ALA A 296 -14.62 -1.89 22.02
CA ALA A 296 -16.05 -2.08 21.80
C ALA A 296 -16.86 -0.85 22.26
N HIS A 297 -17.89 -0.51 21.51
CA HIS A 297 -18.83 0.58 21.86
C HIS A 297 -18.15 1.93 22.13
N SER A 298 -17.13 2.27 21.35
CA SER A 298 -16.30 3.47 21.54
C SER A 298 -16.61 4.62 20.60
N SER A 299 -17.33 4.40 19.49
CA SER A 299 -17.65 5.46 18.52
C SER A 299 -19.14 5.69 18.36
N SER A 300 -19.51 6.97 18.17
CA SER A 300 -20.89 7.41 18.01
C SER A 300 -21.41 7.19 16.59
N MET A 301 -20.52 7.26 15.60
CA MET A 301 -20.84 7.06 14.18
C MET A 301 -19.67 6.46 13.43
N ILE A 302 -19.96 5.65 12.43
CA ILE A 302 -18.95 5.17 11.45
C ILE A 302 -19.50 5.43 10.05
N VAL A 303 -18.72 6.16 9.24
CA VAL A 303 -18.95 6.27 7.79
C VAL A 303 -17.98 5.34 7.07
N CYS A 304 -18.48 4.65 6.05
CA CYS A 304 -17.69 3.69 5.29
C CYS A 304 -18.14 3.66 3.84
N ASN A 305 -17.19 3.80 2.92
CA ASN A 305 -17.37 3.53 1.49
C ASN A 305 -16.49 2.32 1.13
N PRO A 306 -16.96 1.09 1.35
CA PRO A 306 -16.13 -0.10 1.20
C PRO A 306 -15.74 -0.34 -0.27
N PRO A 307 -14.62 -1.04 -0.52
CA PRO A 307 -14.17 -1.33 -1.87
C PRO A 307 -15.12 -2.33 -2.56
N PHE A 308 -15.93 -1.87 -3.52
CA PHE A 308 -16.88 -2.72 -4.26
C PHE A 308 -16.28 -3.42 -5.49
N HIS A 309 -15.17 -2.94 -6.03
CA HIS A 309 -14.58 -3.39 -7.30
C HIS A 309 -13.06 -3.53 -7.24
N GLN A 310 -12.57 -4.50 -6.51
CA GLN A 310 -11.21 -5.00 -6.74
C GLN A 310 -11.27 -6.39 -7.41
N GLN A 311 -11.49 -6.37 -8.75
CA GLN A 311 -11.33 -7.53 -9.64
C GLN A 311 -11.71 -8.89 -9.04
N GLN A 312 -12.95 -9.33 -9.38
CA GLN A 312 -13.40 -10.74 -9.35
C GLN A 312 -13.08 -11.54 -8.09
N THR A 313 -14.03 -11.71 -7.20
CA THR A 313 -14.14 -12.72 -6.14
C THR A 313 -13.54 -12.47 -4.75
N ILE A 314 -12.79 -11.41 -4.45
CA ILE A 314 -12.06 -11.34 -3.17
C ILE A 314 -12.53 -10.19 -2.24
N THR A 315 -13.36 -9.27 -2.71
CA THR A 315 -13.70 -8.04 -1.96
C THR A 315 -14.84 -8.15 -0.97
N ASP A 316 -15.75 -9.08 -1.16
CA ASP A 316 -16.89 -9.24 -0.25
C ASP A 316 -16.47 -9.47 1.21
N HIS A 317 -15.34 -10.13 1.43
CA HIS A 317 -14.86 -10.39 2.78
C HIS A 317 -14.25 -9.14 3.46
N ILE A 318 -13.67 -8.21 2.72
CA ILE A 318 -13.14 -6.95 3.29
C ILE A 318 -14.33 -6.09 3.73
N ALA A 319 -15.32 -5.90 2.86
CA ALA A 319 -16.55 -5.20 3.21
C ALA A 319 -17.26 -5.86 4.41
N TRP A 320 -17.32 -7.20 4.43
CA TRP A 320 -17.87 -7.93 5.56
C TRP A 320 -17.11 -7.70 6.86
N GLN A 321 -15.78 -7.72 6.84
CA GLN A 321 -14.96 -7.39 8.01
C GLN A 321 -15.23 -5.95 8.47
N MET A 322 -15.25 -4.98 7.55
CA MET A 322 -15.54 -3.58 7.88
C MET A 322 -16.89 -3.43 8.60
N PHE A 323 -17.93 -4.12 8.14
CA PHE A 323 -19.25 -4.10 8.80
C PHE A 323 -19.26 -4.82 10.15
N CYS A 324 -18.57 -5.95 10.29
CA CYS A 324 -18.47 -6.66 11.56
C CYS A 324 -17.72 -5.83 12.60
N ASP A 325 -16.59 -5.22 12.23
CA ASP A 325 -15.80 -4.37 13.09
C ASP A 325 -16.59 -3.11 13.48
N SER A 326 -17.29 -2.49 12.52
CA SER A 326 -18.15 -1.34 12.77
C SER A 326 -19.23 -1.67 13.79
N LYS A 327 -19.91 -2.81 13.66
CA LYS A 327 -20.91 -3.27 14.64
C LYS A 327 -20.31 -3.45 16.03
N HIS A 328 -19.07 -3.91 16.13
CA HIS A 328 -18.38 -4.08 17.42
C HIS A 328 -18.01 -2.74 18.08
N VAL A 329 -17.57 -1.78 17.27
CA VAL A 329 -17.04 -0.50 17.75
C VAL A 329 -18.13 0.55 18.00
N LEU A 330 -19.27 0.48 17.31
CA LEU A 330 -20.37 1.42 17.48
C LEU A 330 -21.00 1.35 18.88
N LYS A 331 -21.26 2.51 19.46
CA LYS A 331 -22.10 2.67 20.67
C LYS A 331 -23.52 2.18 20.37
N LYS A 332 -24.30 1.89 21.42
CA LYS A 332 -25.71 1.53 21.26
C LYS A 332 -26.49 2.72 20.68
N GLY A 333 -27.08 2.54 19.52
CA GLY A 333 -27.82 3.57 18.80
C GLY A 333 -26.99 4.36 17.79
N GLY A 334 -25.71 3.99 17.63
CA GLY A 334 -24.83 4.52 16.57
C GLY A 334 -24.97 3.78 15.26
#